data_b65aec30d635178f74901d8816ba844d
#
_entry.id   b65aec30d635178f74901d8816ba844d
#
_cell.length_a   1.000
_cell.length_b   1.000
_cell.length_c   1.000
_cell.angle_alpha   90.00
_cell.angle_beta   90.00
_cell.angle_gamma   90.00
#
_symmetry.space_group_name_H-M   'P 1'
#
loop_
_entity.id
_entity.type
_entity.pdbx_description
1 polymer ?
#
loop_
_entity_poly.entity_id
_entity_poly.type
_entity_poly.pdbx_seq_one_letter_code
_entity_poly.pdbx_strand_id
1 'polypeptide(L)'
;MKILVTGATGNIGRMVVDHLLAGGATDVRALSNHPERAGFPAGVEVAHGYLRRLSSLPAAFEGVDRVYLAPVLETVNEVVELAKAAGVRQIVDLSGDASTDWQPIAKAVEGSGLDWTHLYAGEFSENAAIWADQIKASDEIRDPYPDAANAPIAMDDIARVAAKVLLTEGHAGETYELTGPETITRAEKIRAIGAALGRDLTVVQVPRDEAIRMLEPAMGQYAEWYVDGIASMVEHPQRATTAIADVTGAPATTFAQWARDDVELFR
;
A
#
# COMPACT_ATOMS: atom_id res chain seq x y z
N MET A 1 21.85 -12.37 -5.52
CA MET A 1 20.52 -12.60 -4.94
C MET A 1 19.52 -11.89 -5.82
N LYS A 2 18.69 -12.66 -6.52
CA LYS A 2 17.69 -12.11 -7.44
C LYS A 2 16.37 -11.83 -6.72
N ILE A 3 15.86 -10.63 -6.85
CA ILE A 3 14.60 -10.20 -6.23
C ILE A 3 13.58 -9.94 -7.31
N LEU A 4 12.44 -10.62 -7.25
CA LEU A 4 11.28 -10.37 -8.11
C LEU A 4 10.30 -9.41 -7.40
N VAL A 5 9.95 -8.33 -8.08
CA VAL A 5 8.87 -7.44 -7.65
C VAL A 5 7.65 -7.68 -8.52
N THR A 6 6.59 -8.23 -7.94
CA THR A 6 5.30 -8.34 -8.62
C THR A 6 4.52 -7.04 -8.49
N GLY A 7 3.57 -6.78 -9.39
CA GLY A 7 2.88 -5.48 -9.39
C GLY A 7 3.82 -4.28 -9.60
N ALA A 8 5.00 -4.50 -10.19
CA ALA A 8 6.08 -3.53 -10.27
C ALA A 8 5.74 -2.24 -11.04
N THR A 9 4.72 -2.24 -11.87
CA THR A 9 4.24 -1.04 -12.58
C THR A 9 3.09 -0.32 -11.86
N GLY A 10 2.65 -0.86 -10.72
CA GLY A 10 1.70 -0.18 -9.82
C GLY A 10 2.42 0.79 -8.86
N ASN A 11 1.63 1.53 -8.07
CA ASN A 11 2.16 2.57 -7.19
C ASN A 11 3.24 2.03 -6.22
N ILE A 12 2.88 1.13 -5.33
CA ILE A 12 3.81 0.59 -4.33
C ILE A 12 4.93 -0.23 -4.98
N GLY A 13 4.59 -1.11 -5.95
CA GLY A 13 5.60 -1.96 -6.60
C GLY A 13 6.70 -1.17 -7.32
N ARG A 14 6.36 -0.02 -7.93
CA ARG A 14 7.34 0.89 -8.53
C ARG A 14 8.30 1.43 -7.47
N MET A 15 7.76 1.94 -6.37
CA MET A 15 8.53 2.47 -5.25
C MET A 15 9.40 1.38 -4.60
N VAL A 16 8.92 0.12 -4.53
CA VAL A 16 9.73 -1.02 -4.05
C VAL A 16 10.96 -1.21 -4.93
N VAL A 17 10.82 -1.17 -6.27
CA VAL A 17 11.97 -1.26 -7.18
C VAL A 17 12.94 -0.11 -6.94
N ASP A 18 12.45 1.12 -6.81
CA ASP A 18 13.29 2.31 -6.59
C ASP A 18 14.07 2.20 -5.26
N HIS A 19 13.41 1.80 -4.18
CA HIS A 19 14.06 1.58 -2.87
C HIS A 19 15.05 0.40 -2.89
N LEU A 20 14.76 -0.69 -3.61
CA LEU A 20 15.71 -1.79 -3.79
C LEU A 20 17.00 -1.32 -4.47
N LEU A 21 16.88 -0.55 -5.55
CA LEU A 21 18.02 0.01 -6.26
C LEU A 21 18.81 0.99 -5.39
N ALA A 22 18.12 1.90 -4.69
CA ALA A 22 18.73 2.83 -3.74
C ALA A 22 19.45 2.10 -2.59
N GLY A 23 18.91 0.94 -2.17
CA GLY A 23 19.51 0.05 -1.17
C GLY A 23 20.65 -0.82 -1.68
N GLY A 24 21.04 -0.70 -2.96
CA GLY A 24 22.18 -1.40 -3.55
C GLY A 24 21.86 -2.77 -4.14
N ALA A 25 20.59 -3.10 -4.38
CA ALA A 25 20.23 -4.32 -5.11
C ALA A 25 20.76 -4.24 -6.56
N THR A 26 21.46 -5.29 -7.00
CA THR A 26 22.07 -5.37 -8.33
C THR A 26 21.35 -6.33 -9.27
N ASP A 27 20.39 -7.12 -8.78
CA ASP A 27 19.68 -8.14 -9.54
C ASP A 27 18.19 -8.07 -9.19
N VAL A 28 17.51 -7.08 -9.77
CA VAL A 28 16.09 -6.82 -9.59
C VAL A 28 15.33 -7.16 -10.87
N ARG A 29 14.32 -8.00 -10.73
CA ARG A 29 13.37 -8.34 -11.79
C ARG A 29 12.01 -7.74 -11.49
N ALA A 30 11.49 -6.93 -12.39
CA ALA A 30 10.15 -6.32 -12.33
C ALA A 30 9.17 -7.14 -13.17
N LEU A 31 8.08 -7.62 -12.57
CA LEU A 31 6.99 -8.29 -13.29
C LEU A 31 6.03 -7.27 -13.89
N SER A 32 5.82 -7.33 -15.19
CA SER A 32 4.88 -6.47 -15.90
C SER A 32 4.08 -7.23 -16.95
N ASN A 33 2.79 -6.90 -17.07
CA ASN A 33 1.96 -7.39 -18.18
C ASN A 33 2.31 -6.70 -19.52
N HIS A 34 2.99 -5.53 -19.45
CA HIS A 34 3.41 -4.71 -20.57
C HIS A 34 4.87 -4.26 -20.43
N PRO A 35 5.87 -5.16 -20.62
CA PRO A 35 7.29 -4.86 -20.44
C PRO A 35 7.76 -3.64 -21.24
N GLU A 36 7.26 -3.48 -22.45
CA GLU A 36 7.61 -2.38 -23.36
C GLU A 36 7.21 -0.99 -22.84
N ARG A 37 6.31 -0.92 -21.87
CA ARG A 37 5.80 0.31 -21.25
C ARG A 37 6.25 0.47 -19.80
N ALA A 38 7.00 -0.49 -19.27
CA ALA A 38 7.33 -0.53 -17.85
C ALA A 38 8.22 0.65 -17.39
N GLY A 39 9.10 1.17 -18.26
CA GLY A 39 9.86 2.40 -18.02
C GLY A 39 10.79 2.33 -16.80
N PHE A 40 11.42 1.17 -16.55
CA PHE A 40 12.42 1.02 -15.49
C PHE A 40 13.81 1.47 -15.97
N PRO A 41 14.70 1.89 -15.04
CA PRO A 41 16.07 2.24 -15.40
C PRO A 41 16.85 1.03 -15.91
N ALA A 42 17.95 1.32 -16.63
CA ALA A 42 18.88 0.29 -17.08
C ALA A 42 19.42 -0.52 -15.87
N GLY A 43 19.44 -1.84 -16.00
CA GLY A 43 19.87 -2.76 -14.93
C GLY A 43 18.70 -3.45 -14.21
N VAL A 44 17.46 -2.99 -14.39
CA VAL A 44 16.28 -3.74 -13.97
C VAL A 44 15.83 -4.67 -15.09
N GLU A 45 15.82 -5.98 -14.81
CA GLU A 45 15.25 -6.97 -15.72
C GLU A 45 13.73 -6.83 -15.71
N VAL A 46 13.09 -6.68 -16.87
CA VAL A 46 11.63 -6.64 -16.96
C VAL A 46 11.12 -7.96 -17.53
N ALA A 47 10.47 -8.76 -16.68
CA ALA A 47 9.84 -10.02 -17.09
C ALA A 47 8.38 -9.81 -17.48
N HIS A 48 7.97 -10.43 -18.59
CA HIS A 48 6.55 -10.48 -18.94
C HIS A 48 5.82 -11.44 -18.03
N GLY A 49 4.73 -10.97 -17.41
CA GLY A 49 3.84 -11.81 -16.63
C GLY A 49 2.75 -11.01 -15.91
N TYR A 50 1.70 -11.73 -15.54
CA TYR A 50 0.57 -11.17 -14.82
C TYR A 50 0.07 -12.18 -13.78
N LEU A 51 -0.05 -11.78 -12.51
CA LEU A 51 -0.39 -12.69 -11.41
C LEU A 51 -1.70 -13.45 -11.64
N ARG A 52 -2.68 -12.85 -12.33
CA ARG A 52 -3.94 -13.52 -12.69
C ARG A 52 -3.84 -14.42 -13.94
N ARG A 53 -2.66 -14.51 -14.58
CA ARG A 53 -2.39 -15.38 -15.72
C ARG A 53 -1.24 -16.31 -15.39
N LEU A 54 -1.52 -17.38 -14.68
CA LEU A 54 -0.54 -18.32 -14.13
C LEU A 54 0.45 -18.85 -15.18
N SER A 55 0.00 -19.11 -16.41
CA SER A 55 0.86 -19.61 -17.50
C SER A 55 2.00 -18.66 -17.90
N SER A 56 1.91 -17.38 -17.51
CA SER A 56 2.93 -16.37 -17.77
C SER A 56 4.00 -16.28 -16.69
N LEU A 57 3.86 -16.99 -15.56
CA LEU A 57 4.68 -16.80 -14.38
C LEU A 57 5.93 -17.69 -14.28
N PRO A 58 5.97 -18.95 -14.79
CA PRO A 58 7.12 -19.81 -14.56
C PRO A 58 8.46 -19.20 -14.95
N ALA A 59 8.55 -18.57 -16.13
CA ALA A 59 9.78 -17.91 -16.56
C ALA A 59 10.15 -16.69 -15.69
N ALA A 60 9.14 -16.01 -15.14
CA ALA A 60 9.36 -14.85 -14.27
C ALA A 60 9.95 -15.24 -12.91
N PHE A 61 9.65 -16.44 -12.40
CA PHE A 61 10.19 -16.97 -11.14
C PHE A 61 11.55 -17.67 -11.30
N GLU A 62 11.99 -17.95 -12.52
CA GLU A 62 13.24 -18.68 -12.76
C GLU A 62 14.45 -17.96 -12.14
N GLY A 63 15.16 -18.65 -11.25
CA GLY A 63 16.36 -18.14 -10.56
C GLY A 63 16.11 -17.04 -9.53
N VAL A 64 14.86 -16.83 -9.12
CA VAL A 64 14.47 -15.83 -8.10
C VAL A 64 14.71 -16.38 -6.70
N ASP A 65 15.35 -15.58 -5.85
CA ASP A 65 15.61 -15.91 -4.45
C ASP A 65 14.51 -15.36 -3.53
N ARG A 66 14.06 -14.12 -3.75
CA ARG A 66 13.09 -13.41 -2.91
C ARG A 66 12.02 -12.71 -3.76
N VAL A 67 10.81 -12.61 -3.24
CA VAL A 67 9.67 -12.03 -3.94
C VAL A 67 8.99 -10.97 -3.09
N TYR A 68 8.75 -9.79 -3.67
CA TYR A 68 7.68 -8.91 -3.21
C TYR A 68 6.39 -9.35 -3.88
N LEU A 69 5.40 -9.78 -3.11
CA LEU A 69 4.10 -10.22 -3.60
C LEU A 69 3.05 -9.14 -3.42
N ALA A 70 2.68 -8.49 -4.51
CA ALA A 70 1.53 -7.59 -4.55
C ALA A 70 0.22 -8.37 -4.32
N PRO A 71 -0.81 -7.75 -3.71
CA PRO A 71 -2.07 -8.44 -3.39
C PRO A 71 -2.75 -9.02 -4.62
N VAL A 72 -3.09 -10.32 -4.56
CA VAL A 72 -3.87 -11.01 -5.57
C VAL A 72 -4.64 -12.16 -4.92
N LEU A 73 -5.91 -11.97 -4.63
CA LEU A 73 -6.72 -12.97 -3.91
C LEU A 73 -7.03 -14.20 -4.75
N GLU A 74 -7.35 -14.00 -6.03
CA GLU A 74 -7.93 -15.05 -6.88
C GLU A 74 -6.95 -16.18 -7.24
N THR A 75 -5.65 -15.88 -7.23
CA THR A 75 -4.61 -16.82 -7.70
C THR A 75 -3.45 -16.98 -6.71
N VAL A 76 -3.59 -16.47 -5.49
CA VAL A 76 -2.47 -16.43 -4.54
C VAL A 76 -1.90 -17.81 -4.25
N ASN A 77 -2.74 -18.82 -4.06
CA ASN A 77 -2.30 -20.18 -3.76
C ASN A 77 -1.40 -20.74 -4.89
N GLU A 78 -1.87 -20.63 -6.13
CA GLU A 78 -1.13 -21.11 -7.30
C GLU A 78 0.15 -20.29 -7.55
N VAL A 79 0.11 -18.98 -7.31
CA VAL A 79 1.30 -18.11 -7.41
C VAL A 79 2.36 -18.52 -6.40
N VAL A 80 1.97 -18.79 -5.16
CA VAL A 80 2.86 -19.23 -4.09
C VAL A 80 3.47 -20.61 -4.41
N GLU A 81 2.67 -21.57 -4.91
CA GLU A 81 3.16 -22.88 -5.34
C GLU A 81 4.15 -22.77 -6.51
N LEU A 82 3.91 -21.88 -7.48
CA LEU A 82 4.85 -21.62 -8.58
C LEU A 82 6.17 -21.03 -8.06
N ALA A 83 6.11 -20.08 -7.12
CA ALA A 83 7.29 -19.51 -6.48
C ALA A 83 8.11 -20.58 -5.76
N LYS A 84 7.44 -21.44 -4.97
CA LYS A 84 8.06 -22.57 -4.27
C LYS A 84 8.72 -23.57 -5.24
N ALA A 85 8.01 -23.95 -6.30
CA ALA A 85 8.53 -24.89 -7.31
C ALA A 85 9.74 -24.33 -8.06
N ALA A 86 9.85 -23.00 -8.20
CA ALA A 86 10.99 -22.32 -8.81
C ALA A 86 12.18 -22.14 -7.86
N GLY A 87 12.06 -22.51 -6.57
CA GLY A 87 13.13 -22.42 -5.59
C GLY A 87 13.25 -21.06 -4.88
N VAL A 88 12.19 -20.23 -4.93
CA VAL A 88 12.09 -19.02 -4.11
C VAL A 88 12.24 -19.40 -2.64
N ARG A 89 12.98 -18.60 -1.88
CA ARG A 89 13.22 -18.84 -0.45
C ARG A 89 12.34 -17.97 0.46
N GLN A 90 12.05 -16.74 0.05
CA GLN A 90 11.32 -15.79 0.86
C GLN A 90 10.25 -15.05 0.04
N ILE A 91 9.09 -14.87 0.65
CA ILE A 91 8.03 -13.98 0.15
C ILE A 91 7.78 -12.87 1.17
N VAL A 92 7.81 -11.63 0.71
CA VAL A 92 7.34 -10.45 1.44
C VAL A 92 6.03 -10.01 0.78
N ASP A 93 4.93 -10.14 1.46
CA ASP A 93 3.62 -9.85 0.92
C ASP A 93 2.96 -8.63 1.55
N LEU A 94 2.10 -7.96 0.77
CA LEU A 94 1.17 -6.97 1.26
C LEU A 94 -0.18 -7.65 1.45
N SER A 95 -0.56 -7.89 2.69
CA SER A 95 -1.74 -8.65 3.08
C SER A 95 -2.42 -8.03 4.31
N GLY A 96 -3.25 -8.79 5.00
CA GLY A 96 -3.96 -8.32 6.17
C GLY A 96 -4.27 -9.45 7.16
N ASP A 97 -4.71 -9.07 8.34
CA ASP A 97 -5.08 -9.97 9.43
C ASP A 97 -6.48 -10.58 9.26
N ALA A 98 -6.96 -11.27 10.30
CA ALA A 98 -8.26 -11.93 10.32
C ALA A 98 -9.47 -11.00 10.18
N SER A 99 -9.28 -9.70 10.39
CA SER A 99 -10.35 -8.70 10.26
C SER A 99 -10.52 -8.15 8.84
N THR A 100 -9.62 -8.55 7.92
CA THR A 100 -9.58 -8.03 6.56
C THR A 100 -9.84 -9.11 5.50
N ASP A 101 -10.33 -8.69 4.33
CA ASP A 101 -10.48 -9.57 3.15
C ASP A 101 -9.13 -10.03 2.58
N TRP A 102 -8.00 -9.47 3.07
CA TRP A 102 -6.64 -9.78 2.60
C TRP A 102 -5.98 -10.94 3.35
N GLN A 103 -6.58 -11.43 4.45
CA GLN A 103 -6.08 -12.58 5.22
C GLN A 103 -5.77 -13.82 4.38
N PRO A 104 -6.56 -14.19 3.32
CA PRO A 104 -6.24 -15.36 2.51
C PRO A 104 -4.86 -15.33 1.87
N ILE A 105 -4.28 -14.12 1.60
CA ILE A 105 -2.92 -13.98 1.09
C ILE A 105 -1.93 -14.42 2.16
N ALA A 106 -2.02 -13.88 3.39
CA ALA A 106 -1.15 -14.27 4.48
C ALA A 106 -1.19 -15.78 4.71
N LYS A 107 -2.39 -16.38 4.79
CA LYS A 107 -2.57 -17.83 4.96
C LYS A 107 -1.93 -18.67 3.85
N ALA A 108 -2.05 -18.24 2.60
CA ALA A 108 -1.45 -18.94 1.47
C ALA A 108 0.08 -18.93 1.56
N VAL A 109 0.64 -17.78 1.94
CA VAL A 109 2.08 -17.60 2.08
C VAL A 109 2.63 -18.37 3.28
N GLU A 110 1.99 -18.31 4.45
CA GLU A 110 2.31 -19.13 5.63
C GLU A 110 2.28 -20.63 5.33
N GLY A 111 1.23 -21.08 4.63
CA GLY A 111 1.05 -22.49 4.25
C GLY A 111 2.08 -23.01 3.25
N SER A 112 2.84 -22.16 2.59
CA SER A 112 3.83 -22.55 1.58
C SER A 112 5.04 -23.29 2.15
N GLY A 113 5.41 -23.00 3.40
CA GLY A 113 6.65 -23.44 4.01
C GLY A 113 7.90 -22.70 3.56
N LEU A 114 7.75 -21.58 2.84
CA LEU A 114 8.82 -20.62 2.54
C LEU A 114 9.00 -19.66 3.72
N ASP A 115 10.15 -18.99 3.79
CA ASP A 115 10.30 -17.84 4.68
C ASP A 115 9.32 -16.75 4.24
N TRP A 116 8.63 -16.13 5.20
CA TRP A 116 7.65 -15.11 4.89
C TRP A 116 7.78 -13.90 5.80
N THR A 117 7.32 -12.75 5.31
CA THR A 117 7.13 -11.53 6.08
C THR A 117 5.85 -10.86 5.58
N HIS A 118 4.91 -10.62 6.50
CA HIS A 118 3.66 -9.93 6.20
C HIS A 118 3.75 -8.44 6.46
N LEU A 119 3.31 -7.64 5.52
CA LEU A 119 3.14 -6.20 5.66
C LEU A 119 1.63 -5.90 5.74
N TYR A 120 1.14 -5.61 6.96
CA TYR A 120 -0.24 -5.24 7.22
C TYR A 120 -0.34 -3.72 7.24
N ALA A 121 -0.67 -3.12 6.10
CA ALA A 121 -0.77 -1.68 5.98
C ALA A 121 -2.15 -1.17 6.37
N GLY A 122 -2.19 -0.09 7.14
CA GLY A 122 -3.40 0.66 7.43
C GLY A 122 -3.93 1.45 6.21
N GLU A 123 -4.78 2.44 6.47
CA GLU A 123 -5.28 3.32 5.40
C GLU A 123 -4.13 4.10 4.76
N PHE A 124 -4.08 4.12 3.43
CA PHE A 124 -3.07 4.89 2.71
C PHE A 124 -3.35 6.39 2.74
N SER A 125 -2.31 7.20 2.90
CA SER A 125 -2.41 8.66 2.81
C SER A 125 -2.99 9.09 1.46
N GLU A 126 -2.68 8.37 0.39
CA GLU A 126 -3.16 8.58 -0.98
C GLU A 126 -4.68 8.44 -1.12
N ASN A 127 -5.36 7.75 -0.18
CA ASN A 127 -6.82 7.69 -0.14
C ASN A 127 -7.46 9.06 0.13
N ALA A 128 -6.69 10.04 0.62
CA ALA A 128 -7.13 11.43 0.75
C ALA A 128 -7.50 12.08 -0.60
N ALA A 129 -7.09 11.50 -1.73
CA ALA A 129 -7.55 11.89 -3.06
C ALA A 129 -9.09 11.88 -3.21
N ILE A 130 -9.80 11.18 -2.31
CA ILE A 130 -11.27 11.20 -2.27
C ILE A 130 -11.85 12.61 -2.07
N TRP A 131 -11.10 13.53 -1.47
CA TRP A 131 -11.49 14.92 -1.30
C TRP A 131 -11.02 15.85 -2.43
N ALA A 132 -10.21 15.36 -3.38
CA ALA A 132 -9.56 16.19 -4.38
C ALA A 132 -10.54 17.05 -5.19
N ASP A 133 -11.64 16.46 -5.68
CA ASP A 133 -12.64 17.20 -6.48
C ASP A 133 -13.34 18.28 -5.66
N GLN A 134 -13.64 18.00 -4.40
CA GLN A 134 -14.24 19.01 -3.50
C GLN A 134 -13.25 20.16 -3.24
N ILE A 135 -11.97 19.82 -2.95
CA ILE A 135 -10.93 20.82 -2.67
C ILE A 135 -10.66 21.70 -3.89
N LYS A 136 -10.68 21.16 -5.10
CA LYS A 136 -10.55 21.93 -6.35
C LYS A 136 -11.73 22.88 -6.56
N ALA A 137 -12.93 22.49 -6.11
CA ALA A 137 -14.14 23.26 -6.33
C ALA A 137 -14.41 24.32 -5.24
N SER A 138 -13.97 24.09 -4.00
CA SER A 138 -14.38 24.90 -2.83
C SER A 138 -13.37 24.78 -1.69
N ASP A 139 -13.44 25.71 -0.72
CA ASP A 139 -12.77 25.59 0.58
C ASP A 139 -13.64 24.85 1.62
N GLU A 140 -14.88 24.50 1.28
CA GLU A 140 -15.79 23.73 2.13
C GLU A 140 -15.78 22.26 1.70
N ILE A 141 -15.38 21.38 2.61
CA ILE A 141 -15.25 19.93 2.37
C ILE A 141 -16.30 19.19 3.20
N ARG A 142 -17.15 18.45 2.51
CA ARG A 142 -18.26 17.69 3.11
C ARG A 142 -17.79 16.29 3.45
N ASP A 143 -17.86 15.94 4.74
CA ASP A 143 -17.41 14.65 5.26
C ASP A 143 -18.39 14.13 6.32
N PRO A 144 -18.74 12.82 6.34
CA PRO A 144 -19.74 12.31 7.29
C PRO A 144 -19.24 12.20 8.72
N TYR A 145 -17.94 11.92 8.89
CA TYR A 145 -17.36 11.61 10.20
C TYR A 145 -16.02 12.33 10.39
N PRO A 146 -16.02 13.66 10.53
CA PRO A 146 -14.79 14.45 10.63
C PRO A 146 -13.91 14.07 11.82
N ASP A 147 -14.48 13.49 12.88
CA ASP A 147 -13.78 13.05 14.09
C ASP A 147 -13.26 11.61 14.00
N ALA A 148 -13.61 10.86 12.96
CA ALA A 148 -13.02 9.53 12.72
C ALA A 148 -11.51 9.66 12.55
N ALA A 149 -10.74 8.84 13.30
CA ALA A 149 -9.29 8.97 13.36
C ALA A 149 -8.59 7.65 13.05
N ASN A 150 -7.50 7.76 12.29
CA ASN A 150 -6.58 6.65 12.04
C ASN A 150 -5.16 7.18 11.84
N ALA A 151 -4.22 6.26 11.61
CA ALA A 151 -2.81 6.57 11.39
C ALA A 151 -2.44 6.31 9.92
N PRO A 152 -2.73 7.25 8.99
CA PRO A 152 -2.56 7.03 7.55
C PRO A 152 -1.08 6.88 7.19
N ILE A 153 -0.79 5.87 6.36
CA ILE A 153 0.56 5.53 5.91
C ILE A 153 0.79 5.98 4.46
N ALA A 154 1.92 6.59 4.16
CA ALA A 154 2.34 6.85 2.78
C ALA A 154 2.74 5.54 2.08
N MET A 155 2.36 5.35 0.82
CA MET A 155 2.73 4.16 0.03
C MET A 155 4.25 4.01 -0.10
N ASP A 156 5.00 5.12 -0.09
CA ASP A 156 6.46 5.10 -0.12
C ASP A 156 7.07 4.45 1.13
N ASP A 157 6.47 4.67 2.30
CA ASP A 157 6.91 4.02 3.54
C ASP A 157 6.69 2.50 3.51
N ILE A 158 5.58 2.02 2.92
CA ILE A 158 5.34 0.60 2.72
C ILE A 158 6.42 0.01 1.81
N ALA A 159 6.72 0.69 0.72
CA ALA A 159 7.73 0.27 -0.23
C ALA A 159 9.15 0.25 0.38
N ARG A 160 9.46 1.24 1.21
CA ARG A 160 10.72 1.34 1.96
C ARG A 160 10.90 0.17 2.93
N VAL A 161 9.84 -0.18 3.67
CA VAL A 161 9.85 -1.37 4.55
C VAL A 161 10.01 -2.64 3.73
N ALA A 162 9.22 -2.82 2.66
CA ALA A 162 9.34 -4.00 1.78
C ALA A 162 10.76 -4.18 1.23
N ALA A 163 11.36 -3.11 0.72
CA ALA A 163 12.74 -3.14 0.21
C ALA A 163 13.75 -3.48 1.31
N LYS A 164 13.61 -2.90 2.51
CA LYS A 164 14.48 -3.19 3.66
C LYS A 164 14.42 -4.66 4.04
N VAL A 165 13.23 -5.23 4.17
CA VAL A 165 13.01 -6.64 4.49
C VAL A 165 13.59 -7.56 3.41
N LEU A 166 13.42 -7.21 2.14
CA LEU A 166 13.99 -7.98 1.02
C LEU A 166 15.51 -7.93 0.95
N LEU A 167 16.16 -6.89 1.49
CA LEU A 167 17.61 -6.69 1.44
C LEU A 167 18.34 -7.23 2.67
N THR A 168 17.64 -7.41 3.79
CA THR A 168 18.26 -7.79 5.07
C THR A 168 17.72 -9.13 5.58
N GLU A 169 18.41 -9.71 6.54
CA GLU A 169 17.98 -10.94 7.23
C GLU A 169 17.28 -10.60 8.56
N GLY A 170 16.65 -11.60 9.19
CA GLY A 170 16.01 -11.45 10.50
C GLY A 170 14.54 -11.07 10.47
N HIS A 171 13.91 -11.15 9.31
CA HIS A 171 12.48 -10.79 9.12
C HIS A 171 11.59 -12.00 8.83
N ALA A 172 12.15 -13.20 8.78
CA ALA A 172 11.37 -14.42 8.53
C ALA A 172 10.42 -14.73 9.69
N GLY A 173 9.15 -14.98 9.38
CA GLY A 173 8.09 -15.24 10.34
C GLY A 173 7.55 -13.98 11.05
N GLU A 174 7.90 -12.78 10.57
CA GLU A 174 7.48 -11.51 11.15
C GLU A 174 6.25 -10.93 10.44
N THR A 175 5.41 -10.28 11.22
CA THR A 175 4.28 -9.47 10.74
C THR A 175 4.46 -8.04 11.22
N TYR A 176 4.48 -7.11 10.29
CA TYR A 176 4.61 -5.69 10.58
C TYR A 176 3.29 -4.96 10.34
N GLU A 177 2.68 -4.46 11.40
CA GLU A 177 1.54 -3.54 11.32
C GLU A 177 2.06 -2.14 10.95
N LEU A 178 1.90 -1.78 9.69
CA LEU A 178 2.44 -0.55 9.12
C LEU A 178 1.40 0.57 9.17
N THR A 179 1.74 1.64 9.87
CA THR A 179 0.92 2.85 9.97
C THR A 179 1.80 4.09 9.80
N GLY A 180 1.17 5.23 9.58
CA GLY A 180 1.82 6.52 9.79
C GLY A 180 2.21 6.73 11.24
N PRO A 181 2.99 7.80 11.55
CA PRO A 181 3.58 8.00 12.87
C PRO A 181 2.59 8.59 13.90
N GLU A 182 1.41 8.99 13.47
CA GLU A 182 0.44 9.72 14.27
C GLU A 182 -1.00 9.34 13.94
N THR A 183 -1.84 9.21 14.98
CA THR A 183 -3.29 9.04 14.80
C THR A 183 -3.91 10.41 14.67
N ILE A 184 -4.54 10.71 13.54
CA ILE A 184 -5.15 12.00 13.23
C ILE A 184 -6.57 11.82 12.70
N THR A 185 -7.42 12.80 12.98
CA THR A 185 -8.80 12.84 12.51
C THR A 185 -8.90 13.19 11.02
N ARG A 186 -10.03 12.86 10.40
CA ARG A 186 -10.31 13.25 9.02
C ARG A 186 -10.31 14.77 8.86
N ALA A 187 -10.85 15.52 9.86
CA ALA A 187 -10.79 16.97 9.87
C ALA A 187 -9.35 17.50 9.93
N GLU A 188 -8.45 16.86 10.69
CA GLU A 188 -7.03 17.23 10.72
C GLU A 188 -6.33 16.96 9.40
N LYS A 189 -6.65 15.83 8.73
CA LYS A 189 -6.14 15.53 7.39
C LYS A 189 -6.53 16.62 6.39
N ILE A 190 -7.80 17.02 6.36
CA ILE A 190 -8.31 18.07 5.45
C ILE A 190 -7.59 19.40 5.74
N ARG A 191 -7.42 19.77 7.03
CA ARG A 191 -6.67 20.99 7.40
C ARG A 191 -5.19 20.91 6.98
N ALA A 192 -4.55 19.73 7.09
CA ALA A 192 -3.17 19.55 6.65
C ALA A 192 -3.02 19.75 5.13
N ILE A 193 -3.98 19.27 4.33
CA ILE A 193 -4.03 19.52 2.88
C ILE A 193 -4.23 21.02 2.62
N GLY A 194 -5.15 21.67 3.34
CA GLY A 194 -5.35 23.11 3.25
C GLY A 194 -4.08 23.91 3.52
N ALA A 195 -3.36 23.55 4.60
CA ALA A 195 -2.07 24.18 4.93
C ALA A 195 -1.02 23.99 3.82
N ALA A 196 -0.96 22.81 3.19
CA ALA A 196 -0.07 22.55 2.06
C ALA A 196 -0.42 23.41 0.82
N LEU A 197 -1.71 23.70 0.62
CA LEU A 197 -2.21 24.56 -0.47
C LEU A 197 -2.12 26.06 -0.15
N GLY A 198 -1.86 26.43 1.11
CA GLY A 198 -1.98 27.82 1.60
C GLY A 198 -3.45 28.29 1.66
N ARG A 199 -4.40 27.38 1.86
CA ARG A 199 -5.86 27.63 1.93
C ARG A 199 -6.40 27.23 3.28
N ASP A 200 -7.46 27.87 3.75
CA ASP A 200 -8.17 27.52 4.98
C ASP A 200 -9.39 26.67 4.62
N LEU A 201 -9.18 25.33 4.59
CA LEU A 201 -10.24 24.38 4.29
C LEU A 201 -11.10 24.16 5.53
N THR A 202 -12.42 24.27 5.37
CA THR A 202 -13.42 24.00 6.41
C THR A 202 -14.12 22.68 6.17
N VAL A 203 -14.43 21.96 7.26
CA VAL A 203 -15.16 20.69 7.17
C VAL A 203 -16.60 20.88 7.58
N VAL A 204 -17.51 20.45 6.71
CA VAL A 204 -18.93 20.42 6.98
C VAL A 204 -19.38 18.98 7.14
N GLN A 205 -19.83 18.65 8.34
CA GLN A 205 -20.36 17.31 8.59
C GLN A 205 -21.68 17.11 7.84
N VAL A 206 -21.78 15.98 7.12
CA VAL A 206 -22.98 15.60 6.38
C VAL A 206 -23.57 14.29 6.92
N PRO A 207 -24.89 14.05 6.74
CA PRO A 207 -25.50 12.77 7.08
C PRO A 207 -24.89 11.60 6.31
N ARG A 208 -24.86 10.41 6.95
CA ARG A 208 -24.37 9.15 6.35
C ARG A 208 -24.89 8.91 4.94
N ASP A 209 -26.21 8.95 4.75
CA ASP A 209 -26.85 8.65 3.46
C ASP A 209 -26.47 9.67 2.37
N GLU A 210 -26.17 10.89 2.76
CA GLU A 210 -25.68 11.90 1.83
C GLU A 210 -24.25 11.59 1.39
N ALA A 211 -23.38 11.20 2.32
CA ALA A 211 -22.02 10.80 2.01
C ALA A 211 -21.97 9.58 1.07
N ILE A 212 -22.83 8.58 1.30
CA ILE A 212 -22.97 7.43 0.40
C ILE A 212 -23.29 7.90 -1.02
N ARG A 213 -24.31 8.75 -1.19
CA ARG A 213 -24.66 9.29 -2.52
C ARG A 213 -23.55 10.10 -3.17
N MET A 214 -22.75 10.81 -2.38
CA MET A 214 -21.59 11.56 -2.90
C MET A 214 -20.48 10.64 -3.40
N LEU A 215 -20.28 9.49 -2.76
CA LEU A 215 -19.22 8.56 -3.09
C LEU A 215 -19.62 7.49 -4.11
N GLU A 216 -20.92 7.23 -4.29
CA GLU A 216 -21.45 6.22 -5.21
C GLU A 216 -20.91 6.34 -6.65
N PRO A 217 -20.75 7.55 -7.26
CA PRO A 217 -20.19 7.67 -8.60
C PRO A 217 -18.75 7.14 -8.73
N ALA A 218 -17.94 7.23 -7.67
CA ALA A 218 -16.54 6.78 -7.67
C ALA A 218 -16.38 5.34 -7.15
N MET A 219 -17.20 4.91 -6.18
CA MET A 219 -17.03 3.65 -5.44
C MET A 219 -18.11 2.61 -5.75
N GLY A 220 -19.20 2.99 -6.42
CA GLY A 220 -20.32 2.09 -6.71
C GLY A 220 -20.89 1.48 -5.43
N GLN A 221 -21.12 0.16 -5.47
CA GLN A 221 -21.65 -0.62 -4.34
C GLN A 221 -20.77 -0.61 -3.07
N TYR A 222 -19.52 -0.19 -3.16
CA TYR A 222 -18.61 -0.14 -2.01
C TYR A 222 -18.71 1.16 -1.20
N ALA A 223 -19.48 2.16 -1.66
CA ALA A 223 -19.61 3.44 -0.96
C ALA A 223 -20.20 3.29 0.46
N GLU A 224 -21.21 2.44 0.61
CA GLU A 224 -21.82 2.16 1.92
C GLU A 224 -20.82 1.48 2.88
N TRP A 225 -20.16 0.42 2.42
CA TRP A 225 -19.13 -0.27 3.20
C TRP A 225 -18.02 0.69 3.65
N TYR A 226 -17.56 1.56 2.75
CA TYR A 226 -16.52 2.54 3.06
C TYR A 226 -16.98 3.55 4.13
N VAL A 227 -18.19 4.12 4.00
CA VAL A 227 -18.75 5.08 4.96
C VAL A 227 -18.94 4.44 6.34
N ASP A 228 -19.40 3.19 6.40
CA ASP A 228 -19.55 2.45 7.66
C ASP A 228 -18.21 2.10 8.30
N GLY A 229 -17.20 1.77 7.50
CA GLY A 229 -15.83 1.59 7.96
C GLY A 229 -15.27 2.85 8.61
N ILE A 230 -15.50 4.03 8.02
CA ILE A 230 -15.11 5.31 8.63
C ILE A 230 -15.87 5.55 9.94
N ALA A 231 -17.16 5.26 9.98
CA ALA A 231 -17.97 5.45 11.19
C ALA A 231 -17.39 4.71 12.40
N SER A 232 -16.90 3.49 12.19
CA SER A 232 -16.31 2.68 13.26
C SER A 232 -15.06 3.31 13.87
N MET A 233 -14.33 4.11 13.12
CA MET A 233 -13.10 4.79 13.57
C MET A 233 -13.35 6.00 14.47
N VAL A 234 -14.61 6.41 14.67
CA VAL A 234 -14.97 7.43 15.66
C VAL A 234 -14.82 6.86 17.07
N GLU A 235 -15.31 5.64 17.29
CA GLU A 235 -15.26 4.97 18.60
C GLU A 235 -13.98 4.13 18.77
N HIS A 236 -13.45 3.62 17.67
CA HIS A 236 -12.29 2.72 17.63
C HIS A 236 -11.20 3.25 16.69
N PRO A 237 -10.52 4.36 17.06
CA PRO A 237 -9.47 4.92 16.20
C PRO A 237 -8.30 3.96 16.06
N GLN A 238 -7.76 3.84 14.84
CA GLN A 238 -6.55 3.08 14.60
C GLN A 238 -5.36 3.78 15.26
N ARG A 239 -4.59 3.05 16.06
CA ARG A 239 -3.41 3.58 16.73
C ARG A 239 -2.20 3.54 15.80
N ALA A 240 -1.37 4.57 15.93
CA ALA A 240 -0.06 4.59 15.28
C ALA A 240 0.87 3.54 15.90
N THR A 241 1.70 2.91 15.05
CA THR A 241 2.77 1.98 15.44
C THR A 241 4.14 2.57 15.14
N THR A 242 5.20 1.95 15.66
CA THR A 242 6.59 2.34 15.40
C THR A 242 7.27 1.45 14.35
N ALA A 243 6.54 0.49 13.78
CA ALA A 243 7.09 -0.57 12.94
C ALA A 243 7.97 -0.07 11.79
N ILE A 244 7.57 1.05 11.13
CA ILE A 244 8.37 1.64 10.05
C ILE A 244 9.74 2.10 10.56
N ALA A 245 9.77 2.82 11.68
CA ALA A 245 11.01 3.31 12.27
C ALA A 245 11.88 2.16 12.78
N ASP A 246 11.26 1.15 13.40
CA ASP A 246 11.96 -0.02 13.94
C ASP A 246 12.62 -0.84 12.83
N VAL A 247 11.95 -1.04 11.70
CA VAL A 247 12.48 -1.82 10.57
C VAL A 247 13.48 -1.02 9.75
N THR A 248 13.18 0.25 9.47
CA THR A 248 13.97 1.04 8.51
C THR A 248 15.07 1.89 9.16
N GLY A 249 14.98 2.14 10.46
CA GLY A 249 15.85 3.06 11.18
C GLY A 249 15.55 4.55 10.92
N ALA A 250 14.45 4.87 10.22
CA ALA A 250 14.04 6.23 9.91
C ALA A 250 12.54 6.42 10.22
N PRO A 251 12.13 7.63 10.64
CA PRO A 251 10.73 7.88 10.98
C PRO A 251 9.81 7.66 9.76
N ALA A 252 8.57 7.30 10.04
CA ALA A 252 7.52 7.29 9.02
C ALA A 252 7.17 8.72 8.57
N THR A 253 6.69 8.85 7.35
CA THR A 253 6.21 10.11 6.77
C THR A 253 4.94 10.56 7.49
N THR A 254 4.90 11.79 8.02
CA THR A 254 3.67 12.35 8.57
C THR A 254 2.68 12.65 7.46
N PHE A 255 1.38 12.62 7.77
CA PHE A 255 0.37 13.00 6.77
C PHE A 255 0.57 14.45 6.25
N ALA A 256 0.98 15.35 7.13
CA ALA A 256 1.28 16.73 6.74
C ALA A 256 2.49 16.83 5.78
N GLN A 257 3.50 15.95 5.92
CA GLN A 257 4.60 15.90 4.97
C GLN A 257 4.12 15.33 3.63
N TRP A 258 3.42 14.21 3.64
CA TRP A 258 2.82 13.62 2.44
C TRP A 258 1.95 14.64 1.68
N ALA A 259 1.06 15.37 2.39
CA ALA A 259 0.19 16.37 1.77
C ALA A 259 0.96 17.53 1.10
N ARG A 260 2.16 17.87 1.58
CA ARG A 260 3.03 18.87 0.92
C ARG A 260 3.69 18.27 -0.33
N ASP A 261 4.17 17.04 -0.25
CA ASP A 261 4.90 16.38 -1.33
C ASP A 261 3.97 16.06 -2.51
N ASP A 262 2.70 15.69 -2.22
CA ASP A 262 1.68 15.33 -3.19
C ASP A 262 0.61 16.42 -3.40
N VAL A 263 0.92 17.68 -3.08
CA VAL A 263 -0.02 18.81 -3.13
C VAL A 263 -0.69 19.01 -4.49
N GLU A 264 -0.04 18.61 -5.57
CA GLU A 264 -0.56 18.71 -6.94
C GLU A 264 -1.85 17.90 -7.16
N LEU A 265 -2.11 16.87 -6.34
CA LEU A 265 -3.37 16.12 -6.39
C LEU A 265 -4.60 17.01 -6.12
N PHE A 266 -4.40 18.08 -5.36
CA PHE A 266 -5.46 18.95 -4.83
C PHE A 266 -5.52 20.34 -5.52
N ARG A 267 -4.67 20.61 -6.51
CA ARG A 267 -4.66 21.84 -7.31
C ARG A 267 -5.57 21.81 -8.52
#